data_7db173450865285cb306128c906b7fec
#
_entry.id   7db173450865285cb306128c906b7fec
#
_cell.length_a   1.000
_cell.length_b   1.000
_cell.length_c   1.000
_cell.angle_alpha   90.00
_cell.angle_beta   90.00
_cell.angle_gamma   90.00
#
_symmetry.space_group_name_H-M   'P 1'
#
loop_
_entity.id
_entity.type
_entity.pdbx_description
1 polymer ?
#
loop_
_entity_poly.entity_id
_entity_poly.type
_entity_poly.pdbx_seq_one_letter_code
_entity_poly.pdbx_strand_id
1 'polypeptide(L)'
;HKLLAVGTHDIWVFRKVVRSHGKLPEHTEHLTPNEAEVLKYFNNVYAALRVTFANNMYEICDKLDCDYTTIKNAYIKTGKATDMYLDVNPSLRGYGGMCLPKDTIAIASLMKNLEIDLKLIQSIHDDNLKFKKTVFNGMRE
;
A
#
# COMPACT_ATOMS: atom_id res chain seq x y z
N HIS A 1 2.48 7.64 -14.41
CA HIS A 1 1.33 7.75 -13.51
C HIS A 1 0.03 7.84 -14.32
N LYS A 2 -1.04 7.20 -13.84
CA LYS A 2 -2.36 7.25 -14.50
C LYS A 2 -3.24 8.39 -13.96
N LEU A 3 -2.90 8.97 -12.80
CA LEU A 3 -3.67 9.99 -12.11
C LEU A 3 -2.77 11.16 -11.69
N LEU A 4 -3.24 12.38 -11.90
CA LEU A 4 -2.81 13.61 -11.25
C LEU A 4 -3.92 14.06 -10.29
N ALA A 5 -3.67 14.02 -8.99
CA ALA A 5 -4.57 14.56 -7.97
C ALA A 5 -3.97 15.87 -7.44
N VAL A 6 -4.77 16.94 -7.43
CA VAL A 6 -4.37 18.27 -6.95
C VAL A 6 -5.26 18.66 -5.78
N GLY A 7 -4.67 18.70 -4.58
CA GLY A 7 -5.36 19.08 -3.35
C GLY A 7 -5.35 20.61 -3.17
N THR A 8 -6.47 21.27 -3.44
CA THR A 8 -6.66 22.70 -3.25
C THR A 8 -8.13 23.06 -3.08
N HIS A 9 -8.42 24.11 -2.32
CA HIS A 9 -9.77 24.69 -2.23
C HIS A 9 -10.06 25.66 -3.38
N ASP A 10 -9.04 26.06 -4.17
CA ASP A 10 -9.16 27.05 -5.24
C ASP A 10 -9.08 26.41 -6.62
N ILE A 11 -10.17 26.49 -7.38
CA ILE A 11 -10.26 25.97 -8.74
C ILE A 11 -9.27 26.64 -9.71
N TRP A 12 -8.90 27.90 -9.47
CA TRP A 12 -7.91 28.58 -10.30
C TRP A 12 -6.51 28.05 -10.08
N VAL A 13 -6.15 27.72 -8.84
CA VAL A 13 -4.89 27.04 -8.49
C VAL A 13 -4.86 25.66 -9.15
N PHE A 14 -5.94 24.88 -9.05
CA PHE A 14 -6.07 23.61 -9.74
C PHE A 14 -5.79 23.74 -11.25
N ARG A 15 -6.50 24.65 -11.92
CA ARG A 15 -6.33 24.90 -13.36
C ARG A 15 -4.90 25.33 -13.72
N LYS A 16 -4.26 26.14 -12.90
CA LYS A 16 -2.88 26.59 -13.09
C LYS A 16 -1.89 25.42 -13.00
N VAL A 17 -2.04 24.57 -11.99
CA VAL A 17 -1.21 23.37 -11.81
C VAL A 17 -1.37 22.43 -13.00
N VAL A 18 -2.61 22.11 -13.40
CA VAL A 18 -2.89 21.25 -14.55
C VAL A 18 -2.26 21.77 -15.83
N ARG A 19 -2.38 23.09 -16.10
CA ARG A 19 -1.79 23.72 -17.31
C ARG A 19 -0.26 23.70 -17.30
N SER A 20 0.38 23.78 -16.12
CA SER A 20 1.84 23.81 -15.98
C SER A 20 2.47 22.40 -15.91
N HIS A 21 1.68 21.35 -15.74
CA HIS A 21 2.18 19.99 -15.53
C HIS A 21 2.85 19.38 -16.78
N GLY A 22 2.60 19.91 -17.97
CA GLY A 22 3.09 19.37 -19.24
C GLY A 22 2.20 18.23 -19.74
N LYS A 23 2.77 17.04 -20.00
CA LYS A 23 1.97 15.88 -20.43
C LYS A 23 1.13 15.36 -19.27
N LEU A 24 -0.18 15.56 -19.34
CA LEU A 24 -1.12 15.11 -18.32
C LEU A 24 -1.24 13.58 -18.28
N PRO A 25 -1.46 13.00 -17.10
CA PRO A 25 -1.95 11.63 -16.94
C PRO A 25 -3.33 11.42 -17.57
N GLU A 26 -3.75 10.17 -17.66
CA GLU A 26 -5.06 9.76 -18.19
C GLU A 26 -6.22 10.39 -17.41
N HIS A 27 -6.05 10.55 -16.10
CA HIS A 27 -7.02 11.14 -15.20
C HIS A 27 -6.45 12.33 -14.45
N THR A 28 -7.28 13.33 -14.19
CA THR A 28 -6.93 14.50 -13.38
C THR A 28 -8.07 14.83 -12.43
N GLU A 29 -7.79 14.87 -11.12
CA GLU A 29 -8.79 15.07 -10.08
C GLU A 29 -8.49 16.34 -9.28
N HIS A 30 -9.53 17.15 -9.07
CA HIS A 30 -9.52 18.29 -8.17
C HIS A 30 -10.08 17.86 -6.81
N LEU A 31 -9.24 17.84 -5.80
CA LEU A 31 -9.57 17.39 -4.46
C LEU A 31 -9.37 18.53 -3.46
N THR A 32 -9.98 18.43 -2.31
CA THR A 32 -9.56 19.25 -1.15
C THR A 32 -8.19 18.77 -0.66
N PRO A 33 -7.43 19.61 0.08
CA PRO A 33 -6.15 19.20 0.65
C PRO A 33 -6.25 17.91 1.48
N ASN A 34 -7.30 17.78 2.31
CA ASN A 34 -7.51 16.59 3.14
C ASN A 34 -7.79 15.33 2.29
N GLU A 35 -8.61 15.45 1.25
CA GLU A 35 -8.90 14.33 0.33
C GLU A 35 -7.64 13.88 -0.42
N ALA A 36 -6.79 14.81 -0.87
CA ALA A 36 -5.55 14.48 -1.54
C ALA A 36 -4.56 13.78 -0.60
N GLU A 37 -4.47 14.20 0.66
CA GLU A 37 -3.64 13.54 1.68
C GLU A 37 -4.19 12.15 2.01
N VAL A 38 -5.50 12.00 2.20
CA VAL A 38 -6.13 10.70 2.45
C VAL A 38 -5.94 9.77 1.25
N LEU A 39 -6.05 10.27 0.01
CA LEU A 39 -5.81 9.47 -1.20
C LEU A 39 -4.39 8.89 -1.25
N LYS A 40 -3.40 9.69 -0.86
CA LYS A 40 -2.00 9.21 -0.76
C LYS A 40 -1.88 8.06 0.24
N TYR A 41 -2.46 8.20 1.43
CA TYR A 41 -2.46 7.13 2.43
C TYR A 41 -3.26 5.90 1.97
N PHE A 42 -4.41 6.12 1.33
CA PHE A 42 -5.21 5.03 0.74
C PHE A 42 -4.35 4.16 -0.17
N ASN A 43 -3.59 4.78 -1.09
CA ASN A 43 -2.71 4.06 -2.01
C ASN A 43 -1.62 3.26 -1.27
N ASN A 44 -0.92 3.88 -0.33
CA ASN A 44 0.23 3.27 0.32
C ASN A 44 -0.18 2.20 1.35
N VAL A 45 -1.25 2.45 2.12
CA VAL A 45 -1.77 1.48 3.09
C VAL A 45 -2.41 0.28 2.38
N TYR A 46 -3.10 0.51 1.24
CA TYR A 46 -3.63 -0.58 0.44
C TYR A 46 -2.52 -1.45 -0.17
N ALA A 47 -1.41 -0.85 -0.62
CA ALA A 47 -0.24 -1.60 -1.06
C ALA A 47 0.36 -2.43 0.10
N ALA A 48 0.51 -1.86 1.29
CA ALA A 48 0.98 -2.55 2.49
C ALA A 48 0.04 -3.72 2.87
N LEU A 49 -1.27 -3.51 2.81
CA LEU A 49 -2.28 -4.57 3.04
C LEU A 49 -2.09 -5.74 2.06
N ARG A 50 -1.92 -5.47 0.77
CA ARG A 50 -1.75 -6.52 -0.25
C ARG A 50 -0.48 -7.33 0.01
N VAL A 51 0.64 -6.68 0.32
CA VAL A 51 1.89 -7.38 0.67
C VAL A 51 1.70 -8.21 1.94
N THR A 52 1.08 -7.67 2.97
CA THR A 52 0.82 -8.40 4.23
C THR A 52 -0.08 -9.58 3.99
N PHE A 53 -1.19 -9.40 3.24
CA PHE A 53 -2.10 -10.48 2.88
C PHE A 53 -1.38 -11.60 2.11
N ALA A 54 -0.60 -11.26 1.08
CA ALA A 54 0.18 -12.23 0.29
C ALA A 54 1.13 -13.04 1.18
N ASN A 55 1.81 -12.37 2.11
CA ASN A 55 2.74 -13.02 3.03
C ASN A 55 2.02 -13.93 4.06
N ASN A 56 0.85 -13.54 4.55
CA ASN A 56 0.03 -14.41 5.41
C ASN A 56 -0.44 -15.65 4.65
N MET A 57 -0.90 -15.49 3.40
CA MET A 57 -1.31 -16.63 2.57
C MET A 57 -0.13 -17.54 2.22
N TYR A 58 1.06 -16.97 2.03
CA TYR A 58 2.28 -17.76 1.85
C TYR A 58 2.59 -18.61 3.09
N GLU A 59 2.47 -18.10 4.32
CA GLU A 59 2.66 -18.87 5.56
C GLU A 59 1.68 -20.06 5.64
N ILE A 60 0.42 -19.85 5.24
CA ILE A 60 -0.58 -20.92 5.20
C ILE A 60 -0.18 -21.99 4.18
N CYS A 61 0.25 -21.57 2.98
CA CYS A 61 0.68 -22.50 1.92
C CYS A 61 1.89 -23.31 2.37
N ASP A 62 2.88 -22.68 3.00
CA ASP A 62 4.07 -23.33 3.54
C ASP A 62 3.72 -24.41 4.58
N LYS A 63 2.76 -24.13 5.48
CA LYS A 63 2.28 -25.09 6.49
C LYS A 63 1.44 -26.23 5.92
N LEU A 64 0.80 -26.01 4.77
CA LEU A 64 -0.03 -27.02 4.10
C LEU A 64 0.70 -27.74 2.98
N ASP A 65 2.02 -27.52 2.82
CA ASP A 65 2.84 -28.06 1.73
C ASP A 65 2.26 -27.76 0.35
N CYS A 66 1.78 -26.52 0.15
CA CYS A 66 1.20 -26.01 -1.09
C CYS A 66 2.12 -24.97 -1.75
N ASP A 67 2.12 -24.92 -3.08
CA ASP A 67 2.83 -23.87 -3.81
C ASP A 67 1.99 -22.56 -3.87
N TYR A 68 2.41 -21.55 -3.13
CA TYR A 68 1.78 -20.22 -3.12
C TYR A 68 1.70 -19.61 -4.52
N THR A 69 2.75 -19.75 -5.34
CA THR A 69 2.82 -19.14 -6.68
C THR A 69 1.74 -19.74 -7.59
N THR A 70 1.54 -21.04 -7.53
CA THR A 70 0.47 -21.72 -8.27
C THR A 70 -0.91 -21.19 -7.86
N ILE A 71 -1.17 -21.06 -6.56
CA ILE A 71 -2.45 -20.57 -6.02
C ILE A 71 -2.65 -19.08 -6.41
N LYS A 72 -1.64 -18.24 -6.23
CA LYS A 72 -1.67 -16.83 -6.64
C LYS A 72 -2.02 -16.70 -8.13
N ASN A 73 -1.31 -17.42 -8.99
CA ASN A 73 -1.52 -17.35 -10.44
C ASN A 73 -2.92 -17.83 -10.85
N ALA A 74 -3.45 -18.87 -10.21
CA ALA A 74 -4.82 -19.31 -10.41
C ALA A 74 -5.82 -18.21 -9.99
N TYR A 75 -5.60 -17.55 -8.85
CA TYR A 75 -6.46 -16.47 -8.38
C TYR A 75 -6.44 -15.27 -9.34
N ILE A 76 -5.27 -14.85 -9.82
CA ILE A 76 -5.16 -13.74 -10.80
C ILE A 76 -5.96 -14.02 -12.07
N LYS A 77 -5.96 -15.27 -12.57
CA LYS A 77 -6.75 -15.68 -13.74
C LYS A 77 -8.27 -15.52 -13.56
N THR A 78 -8.77 -15.40 -12.32
CA THR A 78 -10.19 -15.09 -12.10
C THR A 78 -10.58 -13.66 -12.48
N GLY A 79 -9.62 -12.78 -12.75
CA GLY A 79 -9.85 -11.35 -13.04
C GLY A 79 -10.25 -10.51 -11.83
N LYS A 80 -10.31 -11.08 -10.62
CA LYS A 80 -10.72 -10.36 -9.39
C LYS A 80 -9.62 -9.50 -8.79
N ALA A 81 -8.36 -9.74 -9.15
CA ALA A 81 -7.22 -8.97 -8.69
C ALA A 81 -6.15 -8.86 -9.77
N THR A 82 -5.29 -7.85 -9.63
CA THR A 82 -4.06 -7.73 -10.41
C THR A 82 -2.90 -8.33 -9.61
N ASP A 83 -1.82 -8.70 -10.28
CA ASP A 83 -0.61 -9.27 -9.67
C ASP A 83 0.18 -8.28 -8.78
N MET A 84 -0.11 -6.98 -8.90
CA MET A 84 0.58 -5.92 -8.17
C MET A 84 0.58 -6.16 -6.66
N TYR A 85 1.78 -6.23 -6.05
CA TYR A 85 2.01 -6.46 -4.61
C TYR A 85 1.57 -7.83 -4.07
N LEU A 86 1.33 -8.82 -4.92
CA LEU A 86 1.01 -10.19 -4.49
C LEU A 86 2.18 -11.17 -4.60
N ASP A 87 3.32 -10.75 -5.16
CA ASP A 87 4.51 -11.58 -5.15
C ASP A 87 5.12 -11.68 -3.75
N VAL A 88 5.57 -12.89 -3.41
CA VAL A 88 6.27 -13.17 -2.15
C VAL A 88 7.63 -13.74 -2.46
N ASN A 89 8.67 -13.09 -1.94
CA ASN A 89 10.03 -13.62 -1.94
C ASN A 89 10.29 -14.32 -0.60
N PRO A 90 10.56 -15.64 -0.58
CA PRO A 90 10.78 -16.40 0.65
C PRO A 90 11.93 -15.85 1.53
N SER A 91 12.94 -15.25 0.88
CA SER A 91 14.11 -14.69 1.57
C SER A 91 13.94 -13.23 1.98
N LEU A 92 12.94 -12.52 1.44
CA LEU A 92 12.69 -11.10 1.70
C LEU A 92 11.20 -10.85 1.87
N ARG A 93 10.70 -11.18 3.05
CA ARG A 93 9.28 -11.17 3.40
C ARG A 93 8.80 -9.78 3.82
N GLY A 94 7.49 -9.54 3.56
CA GLY A 94 6.85 -8.30 3.95
C GLY A 94 7.23 -7.11 3.10
N TYR A 95 6.94 -5.91 3.60
CA TYR A 95 7.27 -4.64 2.96
C TYR A 95 8.28 -3.85 3.78
N GLY A 96 9.03 -3.01 3.08
CA GLY A 96 10.03 -2.12 3.66
C GLY A 96 10.05 -0.77 2.93
N GLY A 97 11.23 -0.14 2.91
CA GLY A 97 11.42 1.18 2.31
C GLY A 97 10.87 2.30 3.18
N MET A 98 10.86 3.52 2.62
CA MET A 98 10.51 4.73 3.39
C MET A 98 9.00 5.00 3.46
N CYS A 99 8.23 4.62 2.45
CA CYS A 99 6.83 5.06 2.32
C CYS A 99 5.85 4.14 3.04
N LEU A 100 5.84 2.83 2.74
CA LEU A 100 4.81 1.93 3.25
C LEU A 100 4.82 1.81 4.78
N PRO A 101 5.96 1.59 5.47
CA PRO A 101 5.97 1.53 6.93
C PRO A 101 5.54 2.85 7.56
N LYS A 102 6.09 3.97 7.09
CA LYS A 102 5.80 5.30 7.63
C LYS A 102 4.32 5.65 7.50
N ASP A 103 3.74 5.45 6.32
CA ASP A 103 2.36 5.85 6.07
C ASP A 103 1.35 4.93 6.76
N THR A 104 1.66 3.63 6.90
CA THR A 104 0.84 2.68 7.68
C THR A 104 0.82 3.06 9.17
N ILE A 105 1.97 3.39 9.75
CA ILE A 105 2.08 3.86 11.14
C ILE A 105 1.36 5.19 11.32
N ALA A 106 1.52 6.13 10.39
CA ALA A 106 0.88 7.44 10.46
C ALA A 106 -0.66 7.33 10.49
N ILE A 107 -1.25 6.49 9.64
CA ILE A 107 -2.70 6.25 9.64
C ILE A 107 -3.16 5.52 10.89
N ALA A 108 -2.43 4.51 11.39
CA ALA A 108 -2.77 3.85 12.64
C ALA A 108 -2.77 4.85 13.82
N SER A 109 -1.80 5.76 13.86
CA SER A 109 -1.73 6.82 14.86
C SER A 109 -2.86 7.84 14.72
N LEU A 110 -3.20 8.23 13.49
CA LEU A 110 -4.32 9.14 13.21
C LEU A 110 -5.65 8.51 13.66
N MET A 111 -5.89 7.23 13.36
CA MET A 111 -7.09 6.52 13.82
C MET A 111 -7.22 6.54 15.33
N LYS A 112 -6.10 6.31 16.05
CA LYS A 112 -6.07 6.39 17.51
C LYS A 112 -6.42 7.79 18.02
N ASN A 113 -5.88 8.83 17.41
CA ASN A 113 -6.16 10.23 17.78
C ASN A 113 -7.61 10.63 17.47
N LEU A 114 -8.23 10.01 16.47
CA LEU A 114 -9.64 10.20 16.11
C LEU A 114 -10.59 9.24 16.87
N GLU A 115 -10.08 8.51 17.87
CA GLU A 115 -10.85 7.53 18.65
C GLU A 115 -11.53 6.43 17.81
N ILE A 116 -10.94 6.09 16.65
CA ILE A 116 -11.41 5.01 15.77
C ILE A 116 -10.83 3.68 16.25
N ASP A 117 -11.62 2.87 16.94
CA ASP A 117 -11.19 1.56 17.48
C ASP A 117 -11.37 0.43 16.45
N LEU A 118 -10.63 0.50 15.34
CA LEU A 118 -10.54 -0.54 14.31
C LEU A 118 -9.10 -1.05 14.22
N LYS A 119 -8.92 -2.37 14.16
CA LYS A 119 -7.60 -3.02 14.33
C LYS A 119 -6.86 -3.26 13.01
N LEU A 120 -7.54 -3.27 11.86
CA LEU A 120 -6.96 -3.73 10.60
C LEU A 120 -5.65 -3.03 10.25
N ILE A 121 -5.61 -1.70 10.30
CA ILE A 121 -4.44 -0.93 9.89
C ILE A 121 -3.25 -1.19 10.81
N GLN A 122 -3.48 -1.25 12.12
CA GLN A 122 -2.45 -1.60 13.09
C GLN A 122 -1.94 -3.02 12.85
N SER A 123 -2.83 -3.98 12.58
CA SER A 123 -2.47 -5.39 12.33
C SER A 123 -1.60 -5.56 11.08
N ILE A 124 -1.80 -4.76 10.03
CA ILE A 124 -0.94 -4.75 8.84
C ILE A 124 0.52 -4.46 9.23
N HIS A 125 0.74 -3.46 10.08
CA HIS A 125 2.07 -3.10 10.55
C HIS A 125 2.65 -4.18 11.45
N ASP A 126 1.88 -4.66 12.43
CA ASP A 126 2.31 -5.66 13.41
C ASP A 126 2.70 -6.98 12.74
N ASP A 127 1.93 -7.44 11.77
CA ASP A 127 2.26 -8.64 11.00
C ASP A 127 3.52 -8.43 10.14
N ASN A 128 3.65 -7.26 9.51
CA ASN A 128 4.83 -6.95 8.72
C ASN A 128 6.12 -7.01 9.56
N LEU A 129 6.07 -6.68 10.85
CA LEU A 129 7.23 -6.80 11.76
C LEU A 129 7.59 -8.26 12.06
N LYS A 130 6.62 -9.18 12.01
CA LYS A 130 6.83 -10.61 12.31
C LYS A 130 7.44 -11.37 11.14
N PHE A 131 7.29 -10.87 9.89
CA PHE A 131 7.83 -11.56 8.72
C PHE A 131 9.35 -11.57 8.71
N LYS A 132 9.94 -12.71 8.32
CA LYS A 132 11.39 -12.88 8.22
C LYS A 132 11.97 -11.99 7.12
N LYS A 133 12.87 -11.08 7.48
CA LYS A 133 13.53 -10.11 6.58
C LYS A 133 15.03 -10.38 6.58
N THR A 134 15.49 -11.32 5.76
CA THR A 134 16.87 -11.83 5.84
C THR A 134 17.92 -10.92 5.21
N VAL A 135 17.57 -10.09 4.22
CA VAL A 135 18.55 -9.35 3.41
C VAL A 135 18.81 -7.92 3.93
N PHE A 136 17.87 -7.31 4.67
CA PHE A 136 17.96 -5.91 5.08
C PHE A 136 18.16 -5.68 6.58
N ASN A 137 18.29 -6.73 7.39
CA ASN A 137 18.52 -6.56 8.84
C ASN A 137 19.90 -5.96 9.15
N GLY A 138 20.86 -6.01 8.21
CA GLY A 138 22.18 -5.39 8.36
C GLY A 138 22.31 -3.98 7.76
N MET A 139 21.27 -3.43 7.12
CA MET A 139 21.33 -2.09 6.51
C MET A 139 20.55 -1.03 7.31
N ARG A 140 20.07 -1.35 8.51
CA ARG A 140 19.24 -0.45 9.35
C ARG A 140 19.88 -0.10 10.69
N GLU A 141 21.18 -0.45 10.88
CA GLU A 141 21.97 0.07 11.99
C GLU A 141 22.71 1.34 11.58
#